data_76291f900bfdbc6ec6c63e3366187077
#
_entry.id   76291f900bfdbc6ec6c63e3366187077
#
_cell.length_a   1.000
_cell.length_b   1.000
_cell.length_c   1.000
_cell.angle_alpha   90.00
_cell.angle_beta   90.00
_cell.angle_gamma   90.00
#
_symmetry.space_group_name_H-M   'P 1'
#
loop_
_entity.id
_entity.type
_entity.pdbx_description
1 polymer ?
#
loop_
_entity_poly.entity_id
_entity_poly.type
_entity_poly.pdbx_seq_one_letter_code
_entity_poly.pdbx_strand_id
1 'polypeptide(L)'
;FNVELKDNRDVRYALDKFNELWDKSIDITKEYEEAVSSTWIREDITPYELYLKFLYEFFKEEINHDKEFLLKNKYMPEGFKEFQYQKEAVIDAKKKLEAYGGVFISDVVGLGKTYICALLSQQLYGRKLIICPPPLVEYWNETFIEFNQAATVVSLGKLDSILEKDTTRYDYVFIDEAHRFRNDNTDNYKKLHEICHGKKVILISATPLNNYPKDIASQLYLFQKRTNS
;
A
#
# COMPACT_ATOMS: atom_id res chain seq x y z
N PHE A 1 -31.65 12.70 -8.78
CA PHE A 1 -32.18 14.05 -8.46
C PHE A 1 -33.63 13.88 -8.00
N ASN A 2 -33.91 14.23 -6.75
CA ASN A 2 -35.30 14.31 -6.27
C ASN A 2 -35.76 15.75 -6.46
N VAL A 3 -36.84 15.95 -7.20
CA VAL A 3 -37.48 17.25 -7.41
C VAL A 3 -38.78 17.27 -6.63
N GLU A 4 -38.92 18.22 -5.72
CA GLU A 4 -40.17 18.44 -4.99
C GLU A 4 -41.03 19.43 -5.79
N LEU A 5 -42.19 18.97 -6.28
CA LEU A 5 -43.16 19.82 -7.01
C LEU A 5 -44.18 20.35 -6.01
N LYS A 6 -44.28 21.68 -5.86
CA LYS A 6 -45.16 22.35 -4.89
C LYS A 6 -46.41 22.99 -5.53
N ASP A 7 -46.39 23.22 -6.83
CA ASP A 7 -47.52 23.81 -7.57
C ASP A 7 -48.42 22.72 -8.13
N ASN A 8 -49.74 22.85 -7.94
CA ASN A 8 -50.72 21.91 -8.48
C ASN A 8 -50.68 21.77 -9.98
N ARG A 9 -50.24 22.79 -10.71
CA ARG A 9 -50.10 22.76 -12.14
C ARG A 9 -48.92 21.91 -12.58
N ASP A 10 -47.80 22.03 -11.87
CA ASP A 10 -46.59 21.26 -12.13
C ASP A 10 -46.80 19.77 -11.77
N VAL A 11 -47.53 19.50 -10.68
CA VAL A 11 -47.92 18.13 -10.34
C VAL A 11 -48.81 17.49 -11.39
N ARG A 12 -49.84 18.23 -11.91
CA ARG A 12 -50.67 17.72 -13.01
C ARG A 12 -49.88 17.45 -14.26
N TYR A 13 -49.04 18.38 -14.67
CA TYR A 13 -48.17 18.19 -15.84
C TYR A 13 -47.27 16.95 -15.69
N ALA A 14 -46.67 16.76 -14.53
CA ALA A 14 -45.85 15.59 -14.26
C ALA A 14 -46.62 14.28 -14.29
N LEU A 15 -47.86 14.26 -13.76
CA LEU A 15 -48.76 13.12 -13.82
C LEU A 15 -49.21 12.80 -15.23
N ASP A 16 -49.58 13.81 -16.01
CA ASP A 16 -49.97 13.63 -17.40
C ASP A 16 -48.81 13.08 -18.24
N LYS A 17 -47.60 13.59 -18.02
CA LYS A 17 -46.39 13.07 -18.69
C LYS A 17 -46.03 11.68 -18.23
N PHE A 18 -46.18 11.36 -16.97
CA PHE A 18 -45.99 10.00 -16.45
C PHE A 18 -46.96 9.02 -17.10
N ASN A 19 -48.24 9.35 -17.12
CA ASN A 19 -49.27 8.50 -17.72
C ASN A 19 -49.04 8.32 -19.26
N GLU A 20 -48.69 9.39 -19.99
CA GLU A 20 -48.32 9.29 -21.41
C GLU A 20 -47.14 8.32 -21.63
N LEU A 21 -46.11 8.35 -20.77
CA LEU A 21 -44.97 7.45 -20.88
C LEU A 21 -45.35 6.03 -20.42
N TRP A 22 -46.17 5.91 -19.40
CA TRP A 22 -46.64 4.61 -18.90
C TRP A 22 -47.46 3.86 -19.98
N ASP A 23 -48.38 4.55 -20.66
CA ASP A 23 -49.20 3.97 -21.72
C ASP A 23 -48.38 3.54 -22.95
N LYS A 24 -47.23 4.16 -23.17
CA LYS A 24 -46.29 3.82 -24.22
C LYS A 24 -45.26 2.80 -23.82
N SER A 25 -45.18 2.48 -22.53
CA SER A 25 -44.20 1.52 -22.00
C SER A 25 -44.57 0.08 -22.38
N ILE A 26 -43.56 -0.74 -22.54
CA ILE A 26 -43.73 -2.17 -22.75
C ILE A 26 -43.45 -2.85 -21.41
N ASP A 27 -44.35 -3.74 -21.00
CA ASP A 27 -44.12 -4.55 -19.80
C ASP A 27 -43.07 -5.61 -20.07
N ILE A 28 -41.92 -5.46 -19.47
CA ILE A 28 -40.79 -6.40 -19.58
C ILE A 28 -40.61 -7.24 -18.28
N THR A 29 -41.61 -7.25 -17.40
CA THR A 29 -41.51 -7.94 -16.09
C THR A 29 -41.13 -9.41 -16.24
N LYS A 30 -41.72 -10.12 -17.18
CA LYS A 30 -41.45 -11.54 -17.40
C LYS A 30 -40.03 -11.78 -17.92
N GLU A 31 -39.60 -11.02 -18.92
CA GLU A 31 -38.24 -11.11 -19.46
C GLU A 31 -37.21 -10.74 -18.40
N TYR A 32 -37.55 -9.76 -17.57
CA TYR A 32 -36.67 -9.37 -16.44
C TYR A 32 -36.61 -10.44 -15.36
N GLU A 33 -37.75 -11.05 -14.96
CA GLU A 33 -37.81 -12.17 -14.01
C GLU A 33 -37.03 -13.39 -14.53
N GLU A 34 -37.17 -13.72 -15.81
CA GLU A 34 -36.41 -14.81 -16.45
C GLU A 34 -34.90 -14.50 -16.47
N ALA A 35 -34.53 -13.28 -16.82
CA ALA A 35 -33.15 -12.85 -16.83
C ALA A 35 -32.52 -12.87 -15.42
N VAL A 36 -33.25 -12.39 -14.40
CA VAL A 36 -32.80 -12.40 -13.00
C VAL A 36 -32.72 -13.84 -12.46
N SER A 37 -33.70 -14.68 -12.76
CA SER A 37 -33.71 -16.08 -12.31
C SER A 37 -32.59 -16.93 -12.92
N SER A 38 -32.08 -16.54 -14.09
CA SER A 38 -30.94 -17.19 -14.74
C SER A 38 -29.57 -16.69 -14.23
N THR A 39 -29.56 -15.62 -13.44
CA THR A 39 -28.34 -15.04 -12.87
C THR A 39 -28.02 -15.62 -11.48
N TRP A 40 -26.94 -15.16 -10.90
CA TRP A 40 -26.51 -15.53 -9.54
C TRP A 40 -27.39 -14.92 -8.43
N ILE A 41 -28.35 -14.02 -8.75
CA ILE A 41 -29.35 -13.49 -7.82
C ILE A 41 -30.48 -14.53 -7.73
N ARG A 42 -30.35 -15.45 -6.81
CA ARG A 42 -31.35 -16.50 -6.56
C ARG A 42 -32.15 -16.17 -5.30
N GLU A 43 -33.40 -16.58 -5.26
CA GLU A 43 -34.28 -16.37 -4.09
C GLU A 43 -33.78 -17.05 -2.81
N ASP A 44 -32.92 -18.07 -2.96
CA ASP A 44 -32.31 -18.82 -1.87
C ASP A 44 -31.04 -18.16 -1.29
N ILE A 45 -30.57 -17.02 -1.86
CA ILE A 45 -29.41 -16.30 -1.36
C ILE A 45 -29.89 -15.12 -0.49
N THR A 46 -29.51 -15.14 0.75
CA THR A 46 -29.83 -14.03 1.68
C THR A 46 -29.02 -12.76 1.34
N PRO A 47 -29.51 -11.56 1.66
CA PRO A 47 -28.74 -10.33 1.51
C PRO A 47 -27.37 -10.38 2.19
N TYR A 48 -27.25 -11.12 3.29
CA TYR A 48 -25.97 -11.31 4.00
C TYR A 48 -24.98 -12.18 3.21
N GLU A 49 -25.45 -13.28 2.60
CA GLU A 49 -24.60 -14.14 1.76
C GLU A 49 -24.14 -13.37 0.51
N LEU A 50 -25.01 -12.55 -0.07
CA LEU A 50 -24.69 -11.68 -1.17
C LEU A 50 -23.60 -10.67 -0.77
N TYR A 51 -23.74 -10.04 0.40
CA TYR A 51 -22.73 -9.15 0.96
C TYR A 51 -21.39 -9.85 1.16
N LEU A 52 -21.39 -11.06 1.72
CA LEU A 52 -20.17 -11.86 1.88
C LEU A 52 -19.51 -12.20 0.53
N LYS A 53 -20.30 -12.49 -0.49
CA LYS A 53 -19.79 -12.73 -1.83
C LYS A 53 -19.14 -11.49 -2.43
N PHE A 54 -19.74 -10.31 -2.28
CA PHE A 54 -19.13 -9.06 -2.70
C PHE A 54 -17.81 -8.79 -1.96
N LEU A 55 -17.78 -8.99 -0.66
CA LEU A 55 -16.55 -8.88 0.12
C LEU A 55 -15.48 -9.87 -0.36
N TYR A 56 -15.86 -11.12 -0.60
CA TYR A 56 -14.94 -12.12 -1.11
C TYR A 56 -14.37 -11.74 -2.49
N GLU A 57 -15.21 -11.33 -3.44
CA GLU A 57 -14.73 -10.92 -4.77
C GLU A 57 -13.86 -9.66 -4.70
N PHE A 58 -14.19 -8.71 -3.82
CA PHE A 58 -13.41 -7.49 -3.60
C PHE A 58 -12.03 -7.79 -2.99
N PHE A 59 -11.96 -8.69 -2.00
CA PHE A 59 -10.73 -9.07 -1.31
C PHE A 59 -10.05 -10.33 -1.89
N LYS A 60 -10.56 -10.90 -2.95
CA LYS A 60 -10.10 -12.16 -3.53
C LYS A 60 -8.61 -12.15 -3.89
N GLU A 61 -8.13 -11.05 -4.45
CA GLU A 61 -6.71 -10.91 -4.77
C GLU A 61 -5.86 -10.88 -3.50
N GLU A 62 -6.33 -10.20 -2.45
CA GLU A 62 -5.65 -10.14 -1.16
C GLU A 62 -5.58 -11.51 -0.49
N ILE A 63 -6.69 -12.25 -0.47
CA ILE A 63 -6.76 -13.61 0.07
C ILE A 63 -5.84 -14.57 -0.70
N ASN A 64 -5.75 -14.44 -2.01
CA ASN A 64 -4.87 -15.28 -2.83
C ASN A 64 -3.38 -14.90 -2.64
N HIS A 65 -3.07 -13.63 -2.46
CA HIS A 65 -1.72 -13.17 -2.11
C HIS A 65 -1.24 -13.71 -0.77
N ASP A 66 -2.11 -13.82 0.22
CA ASP A 66 -1.78 -14.43 1.51
C ASP A 66 -1.34 -15.89 1.36
N LYS A 67 -2.00 -16.64 0.47
CA LYS A 67 -1.60 -18.02 0.16
C LYS A 67 -0.24 -18.08 -0.53
N GLU A 68 0.05 -17.19 -1.46
CA GLU A 68 1.32 -17.12 -2.16
C GLU A 68 2.46 -16.70 -1.21
N PHE A 69 2.18 -15.79 -0.28
CA PHE A 69 3.13 -15.39 0.76
C PHE A 69 3.49 -16.53 1.71
N LEU A 70 2.50 -17.36 2.09
CA LEU A 70 2.72 -18.54 2.94
C LEU A 70 3.52 -19.65 2.25
N LEU A 71 3.55 -19.69 0.92
CA LEU A 71 4.25 -20.70 0.13
C LEU A 71 5.73 -20.41 -0.11
N LYS A 72 6.20 -19.19 0.15
CA LYS A 72 7.62 -18.87 0.04
C LYS A 72 8.36 -19.26 1.33
N ASN A 73 9.44 -20.02 1.17
CA ASN A 73 10.31 -20.46 2.26
C ASN A 73 10.69 -19.27 3.14
N LYS A 74 10.12 -19.23 4.33
CA LYS A 74 10.31 -18.18 5.29
C LYS A 74 11.24 -18.70 6.40
N TYR A 75 12.38 -18.06 6.54
CA TYR A 75 13.26 -18.34 7.66
C TYR A 75 12.83 -17.51 8.87
N MET A 76 12.67 -18.18 10.01
CA MET A 76 12.34 -17.55 11.28
C MET A 76 13.45 -17.88 12.29
N PRO A 77 14.01 -16.88 12.97
CA PRO A 77 14.97 -17.14 14.06
C PRO A 77 14.33 -18.00 15.15
N GLU A 78 15.14 -18.80 15.82
CA GLU A 78 14.67 -19.63 16.93
C GLU A 78 14.07 -18.76 18.05
N GLY A 79 12.88 -19.13 18.52
CA GLY A 79 12.16 -18.37 19.54
C GLY A 79 11.42 -17.11 19.05
N PHE A 80 11.55 -16.73 17.79
CA PHE A 80 10.80 -15.59 17.24
C PHE A 80 9.32 -15.95 17.08
N LYS A 81 8.45 -15.12 17.66
CA LYS A 81 6.99 -15.21 17.48
C LYS A 81 6.53 -14.19 16.45
N GLU A 82 6.07 -14.68 15.32
CA GLU A 82 5.46 -13.82 14.32
C GLU A 82 4.03 -13.48 14.71
N PHE A 83 3.70 -12.20 14.62
CA PHE A 83 2.35 -11.71 14.83
C PHE A 83 1.61 -11.53 13.50
N GLN A 84 0.29 -11.70 13.52
CA GLN A 84 -0.55 -11.59 12.33
C GLN A 84 -0.41 -10.22 11.65
N TYR A 85 -0.39 -9.13 12.42
CA TYR A 85 -0.19 -7.78 11.87
C TYR A 85 1.14 -7.60 11.13
N GLN A 86 2.21 -8.31 11.55
CA GLN A 86 3.51 -8.25 10.85
C GLN A 86 3.43 -8.90 9.47
N LYS A 87 2.71 -10.02 9.36
CA LYS A 87 2.44 -10.67 8.06
C LYS A 87 1.68 -9.75 7.12
N GLU A 88 0.59 -9.17 7.62
CA GLU A 88 -0.26 -8.26 6.87
C GLU A 88 0.53 -7.03 6.40
N ALA A 89 1.36 -6.46 7.29
CA ALA A 89 2.24 -5.35 6.96
C ALA A 89 3.26 -5.69 5.86
N VAL A 90 3.83 -6.91 5.88
CA VAL A 90 4.79 -7.35 4.85
C VAL A 90 4.10 -7.55 3.51
N ILE A 91 2.90 -8.14 3.48
CA ILE A 91 2.12 -8.35 2.26
C ILE A 91 1.74 -7.02 1.64
N ASP A 92 1.18 -6.10 2.44
CA ASP A 92 0.79 -4.76 2.02
C ASP A 92 2.00 -3.95 1.53
N ALA A 93 3.12 -4.00 2.25
CA ALA A 93 4.35 -3.34 1.85
C ALA A 93 4.89 -3.87 0.52
N LYS A 94 4.86 -5.18 0.29
CA LYS A 94 5.28 -5.79 -0.97
C LYS A 94 4.41 -5.32 -2.14
N LYS A 95 3.07 -5.35 -1.99
CA LYS A 95 2.12 -4.87 -3.00
C LYS A 95 2.38 -3.41 -3.38
N LYS A 96 2.50 -2.54 -2.37
CA LYS A 96 2.78 -1.11 -2.59
C LYS A 96 4.13 -0.86 -3.24
N LEU A 97 5.14 -1.62 -2.84
CA LEU A 97 6.49 -1.52 -3.41
C LEU A 97 6.50 -1.94 -4.90
N GLU A 98 5.74 -2.94 -5.28
CA GLU A 98 5.59 -3.38 -6.67
C GLU A 98 4.79 -2.37 -7.50
N ALA A 99 3.69 -1.85 -6.96
CA ALA A 99 2.80 -0.92 -7.66
C ALA A 99 3.39 0.49 -7.83
N TYR A 100 4.08 0.99 -6.79
CA TYR A 100 4.49 2.40 -6.72
C TYR A 100 5.99 2.62 -6.72
N GLY A 101 6.82 1.57 -6.66
CA GLY A 101 8.27 1.68 -6.54
C GLY A 101 8.77 2.09 -5.15
N GLY A 102 7.86 2.35 -4.21
CA GLY A 102 8.21 2.68 -2.83
C GLY A 102 7.04 2.47 -1.87
N VAL A 103 7.37 2.36 -0.58
CA VAL A 103 6.40 2.15 0.50
C VAL A 103 6.83 2.82 1.80
N PHE A 104 5.85 3.27 2.59
CA PHE A 104 6.06 3.67 3.98
C PHE A 104 5.70 2.51 4.92
N ILE A 105 6.64 2.17 5.80
CA ILE A 105 6.39 1.33 6.98
C ILE A 105 6.29 2.29 8.16
N SER A 106 5.06 2.68 8.45
CA SER A 106 4.74 3.66 9.48
C SER A 106 3.91 2.99 10.55
N ASP A 107 4.49 2.83 11.72
CA ASP A 107 3.81 2.20 12.85
C ASP A 107 4.32 2.79 14.17
N VAL A 108 3.55 2.59 15.26
CA VAL A 108 3.90 3.06 16.58
C VAL A 108 5.27 2.52 17.00
N VAL A 109 6.00 3.29 17.79
CA VAL A 109 7.30 2.89 18.34
C VAL A 109 7.15 1.57 19.10
N GLY A 110 8.05 0.60 18.84
CA GLY A 110 8.07 -0.67 19.56
C GLY A 110 7.32 -1.84 18.92
N LEU A 111 6.60 -1.64 17.81
CA LEU A 111 5.89 -2.73 17.09
C LEU A 111 6.77 -3.54 16.13
N GLY A 112 8.09 -3.42 16.24
CA GLY A 112 9.03 -4.29 15.53
C GLY A 112 9.19 -3.96 14.04
N LYS A 113 9.22 -2.68 13.66
CA LYS A 113 9.46 -2.24 12.27
C LYS A 113 10.68 -2.88 11.63
N THR A 114 11.77 -3.05 12.38
CA THR A 114 13.00 -3.70 11.89
C THR A 114 12.74 -5.16 11.53
N TYR A 115 11.95 -5.89 12.32
CA TYR A 115 11.54 -7.26 12.02
C TYR A 115 10.63 -7.34 10.79
N ILE A 116 9.67 -6.40 10.64
CA ILE A 116 8.83 -6.31 9.44
C ILE A 116 9.72 -6.09 8.20
N CYS A 117 10.74 -5.23 8.29
CA CYS A 117 11.69 -5.01 7.21
C CYS A 117 12.54 -6.25 6.90
N ALA A 118 12.99 -6.99 7.91
CA ALA A 118 13.72 -8.23 7.73
C ALA A 118 12.86 -9.30 7.06
N LEU A 119 11.61 -9.45 7.48
CA LEU A 119 10.62 -10.33 6.86
C LEU A 119 10.30 -9.92 5.41
N LEU A 120 10.10 -8.63 5.15
CA LEU A 120 9.91 -8.10 3.81
C LEU A 120 11.14 -8.38 2.94
N SER A 121 12.34 -8.20 3.48
CA SER A 121 13.60 -8.48 2.77
C SER A 121 13.68 -9.92 2.25
N GLN A 122 13.13 -10.90 2.96
CA GLN A 122 13.05 -12.30 2.51
C GLN A 122 12.18 -12.49 1.26
N GLN A 123 11.24 -11.56 1.01
CA GLN A 123 10.33 -11.59 -0.14
C GLN A 123 10.88 -10.82 -1.34
N LEU A 124 12.03 -10.15 -1.19
CA LEU A 124 12.62 -9.29 -2.19
C LEU A 124 13.92 -9.90 -2.74
N TYR A 125 13.97 -10.11 -4.06
CA TYR A 125 15.19 -10.59 -4.73
C TYR A 125 16.03 -9.40 -5.16
N GLY A 126 17.30 -9.40 -4.76
CA GLY A 126 18.24 -8.33 -5.10
C GLY A 126 19.04 -7.82 -3.91
N ARG A 127 19.93 -6.88 -4.16
CA ARG A 127 20.83 -6.32 -3.15
C ARG A 127 20.16 -5.17 -2.40
N LYS A 128 20.27 -5.20 -1.09
CA LYS A 128 19.65 -4.26 -0.17
C LYS A 128 20.68 -3.32 0.42
N LEU A 129 20.35 -2.04 0.45
CA LEU A 129 21.07 -1.00 1.17
C LEU A 129 20.16 -0.51 2.30
N ILE A 130 20.68 -0.45 3.50
CA ILE A 130 19.97 0.10 4.68
C ILE A 130 20.70 1.36 5.12
N ILE A 131 19.97 2.45 5.20
CA ILE A 131 20.46 3.74 5.69
C ILE A 131 19.74 4.04 6.99
N CYS A 132 20.46 4.15 8.09
CA CYS A 132 19.90 4.31 9.43
C CYS A 132 20.71 5.30 10.28
N PRO A 133 20.17 5.75 11.42
CA PRO A 133 20.95 6.51 12.40
C PRO A 133 22.19 5.73 12.90
N PRO A 134 23.32 6.41 13.17
CA PRO A 134 24.56 5.74 13.59
C PRO A 134 24.42 4.72 14.73
N PRO A 135 23.63 4.99 15.80
CA PRO A 135 23.47 4.04 16.91
C PRO A 135 22.72 2.75 16.52
N LEU A 136 21.99 2.74 15.40
CA LEU A 136 21.18 1.61 14.96
C LEU A 136 21.88 0.71 13.93
N VAL A 137 23.08 1.07 13.49
CA VAL A 137 23.81 0.31 12.46
C VAL A 137 24.04 -1.14 12.89
N GLU A 138 24.51 -1.35 14.10
CA GLU A 138 24.78 -2.69 14.65
C GLU A 138 23.48 -3.48 14.80
N TYR A 139 22.44 -2.88 15.37
CA TYR A 139 21.13 -3.51 15.55
C TYR A 139 20.50 -3.94 14.18
N TRP A 140 20.60 -3.11 13.14
CA TRP A 140 20.15 -3.48 11.80
C TRP A 140 20.93 -4.65 11.21
N ASN A 141 22.28 -4.66 11.38
CA ASN A 141 23.12 -5.75 10.92
C ASN A 141 22.77 -7.06 11.62
N GLU A 142 22.69 -7.06 12.94
CA GLU A 142 22.35 -8.22 13.74
C GLU A 142 20.98 -8.79 13.37
N THR A 143 19.95 -7.93 13.31
CA THR A 143 18.59 -8.36 12.94
C THR A 143 18.55 -9.00 11.56
N PHE A 144 19.23 -8.41 10.56
CA PHE A 144 19.23 -8.98 9.22
C PHE A 144 19.99 -10.32 9.16
N ILE A 145 21.09 -10.46 9.89
CA ILE A 145 21.83 -11.72 10.02
C ILE A 145 20.94 -12.79 10.69
N GLU A 146 20.26 -12.44 11.79
CA GLU A 146 19.32 -13.35 12.48
C GLU A 146 18.23 -13.87 11.56
N PHE A 147 17.73 -13.02 10.65
CA PHE A 147 16.72 -13.40 9.65
C PHE A 147 17.32 -14.01 8.36
N ASN A 148 18.60 -14.37 8.37
CA ASN A 148 19.32 -14.91 7.22
C ASN A 148 19.22 -14.02 5.98
N GLN A 149 19.33 -12.69 6.17
CA GLN A 149 19.32 -11.71 5.09
C GLN A 149 20.64 -10.96 4.99
N ALA A 150 21.11 -10.81 3.76
CA ALA A 150 22.28 -9.98 3.47
C ALA A 150 21.85 -8.57 3.09
N ALA A 151 22.44 -7.57 3.73
CA ALA A 151 22.28 -6.17 3.40
C ALA A 151 23.55 -5.38 3.66
N THR A 152 23.74 -4.26 2.98
CA THR A 152 24.77 -3.28 3.32
C THR A 152 24.12 -2.23 4.24
N VAL A 153 24.57 -2.15 5.49
CA VAL A 153 24.05 -1.18 6.44
C VAL A 153 25.02 -0.01 6.59
N VAL A 154 24.52 1.21 6.44
CA VAL A 154 25.33 2.43 6.46
C VAL A 154 24.64 3.50 7.30
N SER A 155 25.43 4.27 8.04
CA SER A 155 24.89 5.40 8.78
C SER A 155 24.58 6.59 7.89
N LEU A 156 23.57 7.38 8.28
CA LEU A 156 23.18 8.64 7.63
C LEU A 156 24.33 9.63 7.38
N GLY A 157 25.37 9.60 8.22
CA GLY A 157 26.56 10.45 8.06
C GLY A 157 27.56 9.96 6.98
N LYS A 158 27.31 8.82 6.35
CA LYS A 158 28.22 8.20 5.37
C LYS A 158 27.63 8.13 3.94
N LEU A 159 26.67 9.02 3.60
CA LEU A 159 26.04 9.03 2.26
C LEU A 159 27.06 9.29 1.14
N ASP A 160 28.05 10.17 1.39
CA ASP A 160 29.13 10.43 0.42
C ASP A 160 29.90 9.15 0.05
N SER A 161 30.22 8.34 1.05
CA SER A 161 30.94 7.07 0.82
C SER A 161 30.13 6.04 0.04
N ILE A 162 28.80 6.20 -0.07
CA ILE A 162 27.95 5.37 -0.92
C ILE A 162 27.98 5.92 -2.35
N LEU A 163 27.89 7.23 -2.52
CA LEU A 163 27.92 7.89 -3.82
C LEU A 163 29.26 7.72 -4.54
N GLU A 164 30.36 7.67 -3.79
CA GLU A 164 31.70 7.37 -4.33
C GLU A 164 31.83 5.94 -4.90
N LYS A 165 30.91 5.05 -4.49
CA LYS A 165 30.86 3.67 -4.95
C LYS A 165 29.75 3.53 -5.99
N ASP A 166 29.83 2.43 -6.76
CA ASP A 166 28.76 2.08 -7.69
C ASP A 166 27.45 1.81 -6.93
N THR A 167 26.51 2.79 -7.00
CA THR A 167 25.19 2.68 -6.39
C THR A 167 24.25 1.81 -7.19
N THR A 168 24.54 1.52 -8.47
CA THR A 168 23.68 0.72 -9.36
C THR A 168 23.57 -0.74 -8.90
N ARG A 169 24.47 -1.19 -8.06
CA ARG A 169 24.47 -2.54 -7.49
C ARG A 169 23.34 -2.83 -6.54
N TYR A 170 22.61 -1.80 -6.03
CA TYR A 170 21.51 -1.98 -5.11
C TYR A 170 20.18 -1.88 -5.84
N ASP A 171 19.27 -2.79 -5.52
CA ASP A 171 17.90 -2.84 -6.04
C ASP A 171 16.90 -2.19 -5.09
N TYR A 172 17.19 -2.28 -3.79
CA TYR A 172 16.31 -1.82 -2.70
C TYR A 172 17.08 -0.92 -1.73
N VAL A 173 16.44 0.18 -1.32
CA VAL A 173 16.96 1.10 -0.30
C VAL A 173 15.97 1.21 0.83
N PHE A 174 16.38 0.78 2.02
CA PHE A 174 15.65 0.94 3.28
C PHE A 174 16.17 2.19 3.99
N ILE A 175 15.30 3.08 4.39
CA ILE A 175 15.66 4.34 5.02
C ILE A 175 14.96 4.43 6.37
N ASP A 176 15.71 4.23 7.44
CA ASP A 176 15.22 4.36 8.80
C ASP A 176 15.21 5.82 9.26
N GLU A 177 14.25 6.17 10.10
CA GLU A 177 13.96 7.53 10.54
C GLU A 177 13.77 8.50 9.37
N ALA A 178 12.99 8.06 8.37
CA ALA A 178 12.78 8.79 7.11
C ALA A 178 12.23 10.21 7.29
N HIS A 179 11.58 10.52 8.42
CA HIS A 179 11.13 11.86 8.75
C HIS A 179 12.26 12.92 8.81
N ARG A 180 13.52 12.49 8.92
CA ARG A 180 14.68 13.40 8.84
C ARG A 180 14.86 14.02 7.46
N PHE A 181 14.28 13.43 6.42
CA PHE A 181 14.36 13.85 5.02
C PHE A 181 13.11 14.61 4.54
N ARG A 182 12.38 15.25 5.44
CA ARG A 182 11.19 16.07 5.12
C ARG A 182 11.51 17.37 4.37
N ASN A 183 12.77 17.83 4.44
CA ASN A 183 13.20 19.05 3.76
C ASN A 183 14.06 18.71 2.54
N ASP A 184 13.50 18.90 1.35
CA ASP A 184 14.12 18.60 0.06
C ASP A 184 15.25 19.58 -0.35
N ASN A 185 15.46 20.67 0.39
CA ASN A 185 16.52 21.62 0.14
C ASN A 185 17.85 21.25 0.80
N THR A 186 17.88 20.25 1.68
CA THR A 186 19.09 19.86 2.37
C THR A 186 20.03 19.04 1.49
N ASP A 187 21.32 19.17 1.74
CA ASP A 187 22.37 18.45 1.02
C ASP A 187 22.23 16.93 1.20
N ASN A 188 21.92 16.50 2.42
CA ASN A 188 21.67 15.09 2.70
C ASN A 188 20.45 14.54 1.94
N TYR A 189 19.40 15.34 1.75
CA TYR A 189 18.26 14.91 0.93
C TYR A 189 18.67 14.72 -0.53
N LYS A 190 19.44 15.65 -1.11
CA LYS A 190 19.90 15.55 -2.50
C LYS A 190 20.75 14.29 -2.72
N LYS A 191 21.70 14.02 -1.82
CA LYS A 191 22.51 12.79 -1.83
C LYS A 191 21.64 11.54 -1.74
N LEU A 192 20.68 11.54 -0.81
CA LEU A 192 19.77 10.42 -0.66
C LEU A 192 18.89 10.19 -1.90
N HIS A 193 18.37 11.26 -2.49
CA HIS A 193 17.58 11.22 -3.71
C HIS A 193 18.39 10.61 -4.88
N GLU A 194 19.66 10.97 -5.01
CA GLU A 194 20.57 10.39 -6.00
C GLU A 194 20.79 8.88 -5.75
N ILE A 195 21.01 8.48 -4.49
CA ILE A 195 21.13 7.06 -4.10
C ILE A 195 19.86 6.29 -4.43
N CYS A 196 18.67 6.86 -4.20
CA CYS A 196 17.38 6.22 -4.43
C CYS A 196 16.98 6.13 -5.90
N HIS A 197 17.62 6.92 -6.78
CA HIS A 197 17.25 7.00 -8.19
C HIS A 197 17.26 5.62 -8.87
N GLY A 198 16.10 5.25 -9.47
CA GLY A 198 15.93 3.99 -10.17
C GLY A 198 15.83 2.75 -9.27
N LYS A 199 15.70 2.91 -7.96
CA LYS A 199 15.58 1.82 -6.99
C LYS A 199 14.21 1.78 -6.33
N LYS A 200 13.87 0.65 -5.75
CA LYS A 200 12.69 0.53 -4.89
C LYS A 200 13.03 0.98 -3.49
N VAL A 201 12.20 1.86 -2.91
CA VAL A 201 12.51 2.56 -1.65
C VAL A 201 11.53 2.19 -0.55
N ILE A 202 12.05 1.80 0.59
CA ILE A 202 11.28 1.49 1.80
C ILE A 202 11.60 2.55 2.86
N LEU A 203 10.62 3.39 3.17
CA LEU A 203 10.72 4.45 4.16
C LEU A 203 10.17 3.96 5.49
N ILE A 204 10.97 4.04 6.53
CA ILE A 204 10.62 3.58 7.88
C ILE A 204 10.58 4.81 8.80
N SER A 205 9.44 5.05 9.43
CA SER A 205 9.30 6.16 10.38
C SER A 205 8.11 5.93 11.30
N ALA A 206 8.26 6.30 12.57
CA ALA A 206 7.14 6.32 13.50
C ALA A 206 6.19 7.51 13.25
N THR A 207 6.69 8.60 12.66
CA THR A 207 5.97 9.85 12.44
C THR A 207 6.22 10.37 11.03
N PRO A 208 5.64 9.76 9.99
CA PRO A 208 5.84 10.17 8.59
C PRO A 208 5.29 11.58 8.33
N LEU A 209 4.15 11.93 8.96
CA LEU A 209 3.57 13.25 8.94
C LEU A 209 3.95 13.98 10.23
N ASN A 210 4.57 15.14 10.10
CA ASN A 210 4.90 15.96 11.26
C ASN A 210 3.96 17.20 11.31
N ASN A 211 4.24 18.25 10.53
CA ASN A 211 3.47 19.49 10.63
C ASN A 211 2.70 19.81 9.34
N TYR A 212 3.23 19.44 8.18
CA TYR A 212 2.69 19.86 6.89
C TYR A 212 2.64 18.70 5.88
N PRO A 213 1.66 18.69 4.96
CA PRO A 213 1.61 17.72 3.85
C PRO A 213 2.88 17.70 2.99
N LYS A 214 3.59 18.84 2.89
CA LYS A 214 4.87 18.94 2.19
C LYS A 214 5.94 18.01 2.76
N ASP A 215 5.89 17.71 4.05
CA ASP A 215 6.85 16.84 4.72
C ASP A 215 6.77 15.39 4.17
N ILE A 216 5.54 14.92 3.90
CA ILE A 216 5.31 13.62 3.23
C ILE A 216 5.69 13.72 1.76
N ALA A 217 5.30 14.79 1.07
CA ALA A 217 5.59 14.95 -0.35
C ALA A 217 7.11 14.86 -0.63
N SER A 218 7.94 15.51 0.16
CA SER A 218 9.40 15.41 0.03
C SER A 218 9.91 13.98 0.18
N GLN A 219 9.34 13.20 1.10
CA GLN A 219 9.71 11.80 1.30
C GLN A 219 9.22 10.93 0.12
N LEU A 220 8.01 11.17 -0.41
CA LEU A 220 7.49 10.48 -1.59
C LEU A 220 8.36 10.71 -2.83
N TYR A 221 8.90 11.92 -2.99
CA TYR A 221 9.77 12.24 -4.13
C TYR A 221 11.11 11.50 -4.13
N LEU A 222 11.45 10.76 -3.09
CA LEU A 222 12.61 9.86 -3.12
C LEU A 222 12.41 8.68 -4.09
N PHE A 223 11.16 8.31 -4.43
CA PHE A 223 10.85 7.21 -5.36
C PHE A 223 9.77 7.56 -6.39
N GLN A 224 9.05 8.67 -6.24
CA GLN A 224 8.04 9.15 -7.19
C GLN A 224 8.57 10.36 -7.95
N LYS A 225 8.24 10.46 -9.24
CA LYS A 225 8.55 11.66 -10.02
C LYS A 225 7.62 12.80 -9.61
N ARG A 226 8.17 14.02 -9.53
CA ARG A 226 7.35 15.23 -9.41
C ARG A 226 6.56 15.36 -10.71
N THR A 227 5.24 15.18 -10.65
CA THR A 227 4.35 15.59 -11.74
C THR A 227 4.12 17.09 -11.58
N ASN A 228 4.63 17.88 -12.52
CA ASN A 228 4.23 19.28 -12.62
C ASN A 228 2.74 19.27 -13.02
N SER A 229 1.85 19.56 -12.06
CA SER A 229 0.45 19.89 -12.31
C SER A 229 0.34 21.36 -12.67
#